data_354fb5f45c2fd63134b2a02e8e198f5e
#
_entry.id   354fb5f45c2fd63134b2a02e8e198f5e
#
_cell.length_a   1.000
_cell.length_b   1.000
_cell.length_c   1.000
_cell.angle_alpha   90.00
_cell.angle_beta   90.00
_cell.angle_gamma   90.00
#
_symmetry.space_group_name_H-M   'P 1'
#
loop_
_entity.id
_entity.type
_entity.pdbx_description
1 polymer ?
#
loop_
_entity_poly.entity_id
_entity_poly.type
_entity_poly.pdbx_seq_one_letter_code
_entity_poly.pdbx_strand_id
1 'polypeptide(L)'
;MDFSLLKGKFTKEAVRQINPLVLAFVGDAVYEVFVRTYLVDKNRDMSVHNLHVEAIKFVKAHAQSEFIKKIEKELSEEEMYFFKRGRNSKSGTVPKNADVQEYRFATGFETLVGYLYLTEQEERLNLLLNTIIELQITGGI
;
A
#
# COMPACT_ATOMS: atom_id res chain seq x y z
N MET A 1 -12.64 19.24 -3.81
CA MET A 1 -11.17 19.46 -3.85
C MET A 1 -10.64 18.93 -5.17
N ASP A 2 -9.81 19.69 -5.81
CA ASP A 2 -9.20 19.28 -7.06
C ASP A 2 -7.83 18.67 -6.80
N PHE A 3 -7.74 17.36 -6.85
CA PHE A 3 -6.47 16.66 -6.64
C PHE A 3 -5.47 16.88 -7.78
N SER A 4 -5.93 17.47 -8.90
CA SER A 4 -5.03 17.74 -10.02
C SER A 4 -3.96 18.78 -9.70
N LEU A 5 -4.13 19.58 -8.64
CA LEU A 5 -3.14 20.56 -8.21
C LEU A 5 -1.77 19.93 -7.93
N LEU A 6 -1.73 18.64 -7.60
CA LEU A 6 -0.49 17.95 -7.29
C LEU A 6 0.08 17.16 -8.46
N LYS A 7 -0.62 17.14 -9.61
CA LYS A 7 -0.15 16.40 -10.78
C LYS A 7 1.13 17.03 -11.33
N GLY A 8 2.03 16.17 -11.78
CA GLY A 8 3.28 16.58 -12.38
C GLY A 8 4.34 17.10 -11.42
N LYS A 9 4.07 17.04 -10.11
CA LYS A 9 5.04 17.49 -9.10
C LYS A 9 6.16 16.46 -8.85
N PHE A 10 5.91 15.19 -9.16
CA PHE A 10 6.81 14.11 -8.80
C PHE A 10 7.17 13.28 -10.04
N THR A 11 8.36 13.55 -10.60
CA THR A 11 8.91 12.70 -11.65
C THR A 11 9.48 11.43 -11.02
N LYS A 12 9.73 10.41 -11.84
CA LYS A 12 10.37 9.19 -11.35
C LYS A 12 11.74 9.47 -10.73
N GLU A 13 12.48 10.41 -11.32
CA GLU A 13 13.79 10.81 -10.81
C GLU A 13 13.66 11.51 -9.46
N ALA A 14 12.69 12.40 -9.30
CA ALA A 14 12.47 13.11 -8.04
C ALA A 14 12.09 12.13 -6.93
N VAL A 15 11.23 11.15 -7.24
CA VAL A 15 10.77 10.18 -6.24
C VAL A 15 11.92 9.27 -5.79
N ARG A 16 12.89 8.97 -6.66
CA ARG A 16 14.08 8.21 -6.28
C ARG A 16 14.91 8.90 -5.19
N GLN A 17 14.82 10.23 -5.10
CA GLN A 17 15.54 11.01 -4.10
C GLN A 17 14.80 11.11 -2.76
N ILE A 18 13.56 10.67 -2.72
CA ILE A 18 12.75 10.72 -1.50
C ILE A 18 13.05 9.49 -0.64
N ASN A 19 13.16 9.72 0.66
CA ASN A 19 13.35 8.62 1.62
C ASN A 19 12.19 7.62 1.46
N PRO A 20 12.50 6.32 1.33
CA PRO A 20 11.44 5.31 1.14
C PRO A 20 10.40 5.30 2.27
N LEU A 21 10.77 5.64 3.51
CA LEU A 21 9.80 5.73 4.60
C LEU A 21 8.82 6.88 4.40
N VAL A 22 9.25 7.95 3.73
CA VAL A 22 8.36 9.07 3.38
C VAL A 22 7.39 8.62 2.28
N LEU A 23 7.87 7.83 1.32
CA LEU A 23 6.98 7.24 0.32
C LEU A 23 5.96 6.31 0.98
N ALA A 24 6.39 5.52 1.96
CA ALA A 24 5.49 4.65 2.72
C ALA A 24 4.43 5.44 3.48
N PHE A 25 4.80 6.59 4.03
CA PHE A 25 3.86 7.50 4.71
C PHE A 25 2.71 7.89 3.77
N VAL A 26 3.04 8.26 2.53
CA VAL A 26 2.02 8.57 1.52
C VAL A 26 1.24 7.32 1.14
N GLY A 27 1.94 6.22 0.89
CA GLY A 27 1.32 4.96 0.47
C GLY A 27 0.33 4.40 1.47
N ASP A 28 0.62 4.55 2.76
CA ASP A 28 -0.29 4.14 3.83
C ASP A 28 -1.64 4.84 3.69
N ALA A 29 -1.62 6.17 3.49
CA ALA A 29 -2.84 6.95 3.33
C ALA A 29 -3.60 6.56 2.05
N VAL A 30 -2.88 6.37 0.95
CA VAL A 30 -3.48 5.98 -0.33
C VAL A 30 -4.17 4.63 -0.20
N TYR A 31 -3.49 3.67 0.39
CA TYR A 31 -4.04 2.33 0.58
C TYR A 31 -5.28 2.37 1.48
N GLU A 32 -5.24 3.16 2.56
CA GLU A 32 -6.38 3.33 3.45
C GLU A 32 -7.60 3.89 2.71
N VAL A 33 -7.41 4.91 1.87
CA VAL A 33 -8.52 5.47 1.09
C VAL A 33 -9.11 4.41 0.16
N PHE A 34 -8.25 3.66 -0.50
CA PHE A 34 -8.70 2.59 -1.41
C PHE A 34 -9.53 1.54 -0.66
N VAL A 35 -9.02 1.04 0.46
CA VAL A 35 -9.69 0.01 1.26
C VAL A 35 -11.04 0.51 1.77
N ARG A 36 -11.06 1.71 2.34
CA ARG A 36 -12.27 2.29 2.91
C ARG A 36 -13.32 2.54 1.83
N THR A 37 -12.91 3.05 0.68
CA THR A 37 -13.82 3.28 -0.44
C THR A 37 -14.44 1.96 -0.92
N TYR A 38 -13.61 0.92 -1.06
CA TYR A 38 -14.09 -0.40 -1.44
C TYR A 38 -15.11 -0.93 -0.43
N LEU A 39 -14.81 -0.83 0.87
CA LEU A 39 -15.68 -1.36 1.92
C LEU A 39 -17.03 -0.62 1.96
N VAL A 40 -16.99 0.71 1.82
CA VAL A 40 -18.23 1.51 1.80
C VAL A 40 -19.07 1.15 0.59
N ASP A 41 -18.45 0.96 -0.58
CA ASP A 41 -19.16 0.58 -1.79
C ASP A 41 -19.86 -0.77 -1.63
N LYS A 42 -19.20 -1.73 -1.01
CA LYS A 42 -19.77 -3.07 -0.80
C LYS A 42 -20.74 -3.16 0.36
N ASN A 43 -20.66 -2.27 1.33
CA ASN A 43 -21.39 -2.36 2.60
C ASN A 43 -21.96 -1.01 3.00
N ARG A 44 -22.82 -0.45 2.14
CA ARG A 44 -23.32 0.94 2.29
C ARG A 44 -24.09 1.21 3.58
N ASP A 45 -24.66 0.17 4.17
CA ASP A 45 -25.45 0.31 5.41
C ASP A 45 -24.66 -0.16 6.66
N MET A 46 -23.40 -0.51 6.49
CA MET A 46 -22.58 -0.98 7.60
C MET A 46 -22.19 0.17 8.52
N SER A 47 -22.18 -0.10 9.83
CA SER A 47 -21.74 0.89 10.82
C SER A 47 -20.25 1.21 10.68
N VAL A 48 -19.83 2.40 11.11
CA VAL A 48 -18.42 2.79 11.13
C VAL A 48 -17.58 1.80 11.90
N HIS A 49 -18.08 1.32 13.06
CA HIS A 49 -17.36 0.33 13.86
C HIS A 49 -17.08 -0.93 13.04
N ASN A 50 -18.10 -1.47 12.38
CA ASN A 50 -17.94 -2.69 11.60
C ASN A 50 -17.07 -2.46 10.37
N LEU A 51 -17.12 -1.27 9.76
CA LEU A 51 -16.22 -0.93 8.66
C LEU A 51 -14.76 -0.93 9.14
N HIS A 52 -14.48 -0.43 10.33
CA HIS A 52 -13.14 -0.48 10.90
C HIS A 52 -12.67 -1.93 11.11
N VAL A 53 -13.55 -2.79 11.63
CA VAL A 53 -13.21 -4.20 11.83
C VAL A 53 -12.85 -4.86 10.49
N GLU A 54 -13.62 -4.58 9.46
CA GLU A 54 -13.32 -5.15 8.13
C GLU A 54 -12.05 -4.55 7.53
N ALA A 55 -11.81 -3.25 7.73
CA ALA A 55 -10.62 -2.59 7.19
C ALA A 55 -9.33 -3.18 7.75
N ILE A 56 -9.32 -3.56 9.03
CA ILE A 56 -8.12 -4.12 9.66
C ILE A 56 -7.64 -5.37 8.91
N LYS A 57 -8.55 -6.16 8.36
CA LYS A 57 -8.20 -7.37 7.60
C LYS A 57 -7.34 -7.07 6.37
N PHE A 58 -7.41 -5.85 5.85
CA PHE A 58 -6.63 -5.41 4.69
C PHE A 58 -5.37 -4.63 5.11
N VAL A 59 -5.45 -3.83 6.18
CA VAL A 59 -4.41 -2.84 6.48
C VAL A 59 -3.39 -3.27 7.53
N LYS A 60 -3.67 -4.34 8.28
CA LYS A 60 -2.68 -4.81 9.26
C LYS A 60 -1.42 -5.29 8.55
N ALA A 61 -0.28 -5.20 9.24
CA ALA A 61 1.01 -5.56 8.66
C ALA A 61 1.06 -6.98 8.11
N HIS A 62 0.45 -7.94 8.83
CA HIS A 62 0.38 -9.31 8.36
C HIS A 62 -0.30 -9.41 6.99
N ALA A 63 -1.46 -8.74 6.83
CA ALA A 63 -2.20 -8.78 5.58
C ALA A 63 -1.40 -8.16 4.44
N GLN A 64 -0.81 -6.99 4.66
CA GLN A 64 0.00 -6.33 3.64
C GLN A 64 1.21 -7.19 3.25
N SER A 65 1.84 -7.83 4.22
CA SER A 65 2.95 -8.74 3.99
C SER A 65 2.54 -9.91 3.09
N GLU A 66 1.40 -10.52 3.38
CA GLU A 66 0.89 -11.64 2.58
C GLU A 66 0.52 -11.19 1.15
N PHE A 67 -0.10 -10.02 1.00
CA PHE A 67 -0.44 -9.49 -0.31
C PHE A 67 0.80 -9.31 -1.18
N ILE A 68 1.83 -8.63 -0.65
CA ILE A 68 3.03 -8.36 -1.44
C ILE A 68 3.76 -9.65 -1.83
N LYS A 69 3.79 -10.64 -0.95
CA LYS A 69 4.38 -11.93 -1.26
C LYS A 69 3.68 -12.62 -2.43
N LYS A 70 2.36 -12.47 -2.52
CA LYS A 70 1.57 -13.09 -3.59
C LYS A 70 1.77 -12.38 -4.93
N ILE A 71 1.96 -11.06 -4.93
CA ILE A 71 2.07 -10.29 -6.18
C ILE A 71 3.52 -9.98 -6.57
N GLU A 72 4.48 -10.36 -5.75
CA GLU A 72 5.91 -10.02 -5.93
C GLU A 72 6.42 -10.40 -7.33
N LYS A 73 6.01 -11.54 -7.86
CA LYS A 73 6.45 -12.01 -9.17
C LYS A 73 5.91 -11.17 -10.32
N GLU A 74 4.85 -10.42 -10.10
CA GLU A 74 4.22 -9.58 -11.11
C GLU A 74 4.77 -8.16 -11.14
N LEU A 75 5.65 -7.82 -10.19
CA LEU A 75 6.22 -6.48 -10.11
C LEU A 75 7.27 -6.28 -11.20
N SER A 76 7.29 -5.06 -11.77
CA SER A 76 8.36 -4.65 -12.68
C SER A 76 9.67 -4.48 -11.90
N GLU A 77 10.79 -4.35 -12.62
CA GLU A 77 12.08 -4.09 -11.97
C GLU A 77 12.05 -2.82 -11.13
N GLU A 78 11.42 -1.76 -11.63
CA GLU A 78 11.34 -0.50 -10.92
C GLU A 78 10.43 -0.60 -9.69
N GLU A 79 9.29 -1.26 -9.83
CA GLU A 79 8.40 -1.52 -8.70
C GLU A 79 9.13 -2.33 -7.61
N MET A 80 9.85 -3.35 -8.02
CA MET A 80 10.63 -4.16 -7.11
C MET A 80 11.72 -3.33 -6.40
N TYR A 81 12.35 -2.40 -7.12
CA TYR A 81 13.34 -1.49 -6.56
C TYR A 81 12.76 -0.69 -5.39
N PHE A 82 11.58 -0.09 -5.58
CA PHE A 82 10.94 0.70 -4.52
C PHE A 82 10.46 -0.17 -3.36
N PHE A 83 9.90 -1.32 -3.67
CA PHE A 83 9.51 -2.27 -2.62
C PHE A 83 10.71 -2.63 -1.75
N LYS A 84 11.82 -3.01 -2.37
CA LYS A 84 13.02 -3.41 -1.62
C LYS A 84 13.61 -2.27 -0.81
N ARG A 85 13.60 -1.05 -1.33
CA ARG A 85 14.07 0.11 -0.58
C ARG A 85 13.28 0.30 0.70
N GLY A 86 11.94 0.19 0.62
CA GLY A 86 11.09 0.30 1.80
C GLY A 86 11.29 -0.85 2.77
N ARG A 87 11.32 -2.07 2.25
CA ARG A 87 11.53 -3.27 3.06
C ARG A 87 12.85 -3.21 3.83
N ASN A 88 13.89 -2.70 3.20
CA ASN A 88 15.25 -2.68 3.75
C ASN A 88 15.56 -1.41 4.56
N SER A 89 14.62 -0.47 4.63
CA SER A 89 14.82 0.76 5.40
C SER A 89 14.83 0.46 6.89
N LYS A 90 15.73 1.12 7.61
CA LYS A 90 15.76 1.03 9.06
C LYS A 90 14.79 2.06 9.62
N SER A 91 13.62 1.62 10.06
CA SER A 91 12.76 2.47 10.86
C SER A 91 13.26 2.40 12.31
N GLY A 92 13.25 3.52 13.00
CA GLY A 92 13.76 3.59 14.37
C GLY A 92 12.92 2.81 15.37
N THR A 93 11.68 2.49 15.05
CA THR A 93 10.78 1.79 15.96
C THR A 93 9.93 0.77 15.20
N VAL A 94 10.11 -0.49 15.59
CA VAL A 94 9.19 -1.56 15.23
C VAL A 94 8.20 -1.68 16.41
N PRO A 95 6.88 -1.72 16.16
CA PRO A 95 5.92 -1.88 17.26
C PRO A 95 6.26 -3.08 18.13
N LYS A 96 6.11 -2.91 19.45
CA LYS A 96 6.33 -3.98 20.41
C LYS A 96 5.39 -5.15 20.08
N ASN A 97 5.91 -6.35 20.07
CA ASN A 97 5.19 -7.59 19.74
C ASN A 97 4.86 -7.77 18.24
N ALA A 98 5.35 -6.86 17.38
CA ALA A 98 5.17 -7.03 15.94
C ALA A 98 6.23 -8.02 15.42
N ASP A 99 5.84 -8.81 14.40
CA ASP A 99 6.78 -9.59 13.62
C ASP A 99 7.60 -8.62 12.76
N VAL A 100 8.91 -8.62 12.92
CA VAL A 100 9.81 -7.70 12.24
C VAL A 100 9.75 -7.86 10.72
N GLN A 101 9.68 -9.11 10.23
CA GLN A 101 9.61 -9.38 8.80
C GLN A 101 8.30 -8.88 8.20
N GLU A 102 7.19 -9.14 8.86
CA GLU A 102 5.88 -8.66 8.40
C GLU A 102 5.86 -7.13 8.36
N TYR A 103 6.40 -6.48 9.38
CA TYR A 103 6.47 -5.03 9.43
C TYR A 103 7.30 -4.48 8.26
N ARG A 104 8.44 -5.10 7.97
CA ARG A 104 9.31 -4.66 6.86
C ARG A 104 8.64 -4.86 5.49
N PHE A 105 7.98 -5.99 5.29
CA PHE A 105 7.25 -6.23 4.05
C PHE A 105 6.09 -5.25 3.88
N ALA A 106 5.37 -4.95 4.96
CA ALA A 106 4.30 -3.95 4.93
C ALA A 106 4.84 -2.58 4.57
N THR A 107 5.98 -2.18 5.15
CA THR A 107 6.63 -0.91 4.82
C THR A 107 7.02 -0.87 3.35
N GLY A 108 7.56 -1.98 2.82
CA GLY A 108 7.90 -2.08 1.41
C GLY A 108 6.69 -1.95 0.50
N PHE A 109 5.59 -2.59 0.89
CA PHE A 109 4.32 -2.48 0.15
C PHE A 109 3.83 -1.04 0.11
N GLU A 110 3.82 -0.37 1.25
CA GLU A 110 3.40 1.04 1.34
C GLU A 110 4.32 1.96 0.55
N THR A 111 5.62 1.68 0.54
CA THR A 111 6.59 2.42 -0.29
C THR A 111 6.25 2.30 -1.76
N LEU A 112 5.95 1.09 -2.22
CA LEU A 112 5.53 0.82 -3.60
C LEU A 112 4.25 1.60 -3.95
N VAL A 113 3.25 1.54 -3.08
CA VAL A 113 1.98 2.25 -3.31
C VAL A 113 2.23 3.75 -3.40
N GLY A 114 3.04 4.31 -2.50
CA GLY A 114 3.40 5.73 -2.52
C GLY A 114 4.12 6.14 -3.80
N TYR A 115 5.05 5.32 -4.26
CA TYR A 115 5.75 5.55 -5.52
C TYR A 115 4.77 5.60 -6.69
N LEU A 116 3.90 4.60 -6.82
CA LEU A 116 2.94 4.53 -7.92
C LEU A 116 1.97 5.71 -7.90
N TYR A 117 1.53 6.09 -6.71
CA TYR A 117 0.61 7.22 -6.56
C TYR A 117 1.26 8.54 -6.95
N LEU A 118 2.43 8.84 -6.41
CA LEU A 118 3.10 10.12 -6.65
C LEU A 118 3.54 10.28 -8.10
N THR A 119 3.89 9.19 -8.78
CA THR A 119 4.28 9.22 -10.18
C THR A 119 3.09 9.06 -11.13
N GLU A 120 1.87 9.13 -10.62
CA GLU A 120 0.63 9.10 -11.41
C GLU A 120 0.47 7.84 -12.27
N GLN A 121 0.95 6.70 -11.78
CA GLN A 121 0.77 5.42 -12.45
C GLN A 121 -0.55 4.78 -12.01
N GLU A 122 -1.65 5.46 -12.29
CA GLU A 122 -2.98 5.09 -11.80
C GLU A 122 -3.46 3.73 -12.27
N GLU A 123 -3.24 3.40 -13.54
CA GLU A 123 -3.68 2.10 -14.09
C GLU A 123 -2.98 0.95 -13.39
N ARG A 124 -1.65 1.10 -13.20
CA ARG A 124 -0.86 0.07 -12.55
C ARG A 124 -1.26 -0.06 -11.08
N LEU A 125 -1.43 1.07 -10.40
CA LEU A 125 -1.86 1.08 -9.00
C LEU A 125 -3.22 0.39 -8.85
N ASN A 126 -4.18 0.73 -9.71
CA ASN A 126 -5.51 0.12 -9.66
C ASN A 126 -5.45 -1.38 -9.92
N LEU A 127 -4.61 -1.83 -10.86
CA LEU A 127 -4.45 -3.25 -11.15
C LEU A 127 -3.94 -4.01 -9.92
N LEU A 128 -2.90 -3.50 -9.27
CA LEU A 128 -2.33 -4.15 -8.10
C LEU A 128 -3.32 -4.17 -6.93
N LEU A 129 -4.00 -3.05 -6.68
CA LEU A 129 -4.95 -2.96 -5.58
C LEU A 129 -6.18 -3.84 -5.81
N ASN A 130 -6.67 -3.92 -7.05
CA ASN A 130 -7.78 -4.82 -7.37
C ASN A 130 -7.38 -6.29 -7.22
N THR A 131 -6.13 -6.64 -7.56
CA THR A 131 -5.62 -7.99 -7.35
C THR A 131 -5.63 -8.34 -5.86
N ILE A 132 -5.26 -7.39 -5.00
CA ILE A 132 -5.29 -7.57 -3.55
C ILE A 132 -6.70 -7.85 -3.06
N ILE A 133 -7.69 -7.08 -3.55
CA ILE A 133 -9.09 -7.30 -3.20
C ILE A 133 -9.54 -8.71 -3.59
N GLU A 134 -9.20 -9.15 -4.79
CA GLU A 134 -9.56 -10.48 -5.26
C GLU A 134 -8.91 -11.58 -4.39
N LEU A 135 -7.65 -11.41 -4.03
CA LEU A 135 -6.96 -12.36 -3.15
C LEU A 135 -7.64 -12.46 -1.79
N GLN A 136 -8.06 -11.34 -1.22
CA GLN A 136 -8.74 -11.32 0.08
C GLN A 136 -10.11 -12.00 -0.01
N ILE A 137 -10.87 -11.75 -1.07
CA ILE A 137 -12.21 -12.33 -1.26
C ILE A 137 -12.13 -13.83 -1.47
N THR A 138 -11.16 -14.30 -2.27
CA THR A 138 -11.05 -15.73 -2.60
C THR A 138 -10.37 -16.54 -1.52
N GLY A 139 -9.88 -15.90 -0.46
CA GLY A 139 -9.13 -16.59 0.57
C GLY A 139 -7.78 -17.07 0.13
N GLY A 140 -7.21 -16.48 -0.92
CA GLY A 140 -5.89 -16.81 -1.45
C GLY A 140 -4.73 -16.38 -0.56
N ILE A 141 -5.06 -15.86 0.60
CA ILE A 141 -4.09 -15.35 1.57
C ILE A 141 -4.14 -16.17 2.86
#